data_f2453521fd397937655d25ef8a574136
#
_entry.id   f2453521fd397937655d25ef8a574136
#
_cell.length_a   1.000
_cell.length_b   1.000
_cell.length_c   1.000
_cell.angle_alpha   90.00
_cell.angle_beta   90.00
_cell.angle_gamma   90.00
#
_symmetry.space_group_name_H-M   'P 1'
#
loop_
_entity.id
_entity.type
_entity.pdbx_description
1 polymer ?
#
loop_
_entity_poly.entity_id
_entity_poly.type
_entity_poly.pdbx_seq_one_letter_code
_entity_poly.pdbx_strand_id
1 'polypeptide(L)'
;MWRPTSASAETTKTPLTICWIPIKRWVSSASLPCGAIYRQVWESAAFAGFLTGREAARRMVGRGRGTVIFTGATASVRGGPGFASFAGAKHALRALAQSMARELGPKGIHVGHIIVDGMIDSDAVRSKFPEKTAALPVGGMLNPDHIADAYWGMHAQPRDAWTFEMDLRPSVEQW
;
A
#
# COMPACT_ATOMS: atom_id res chain seq x y z
N MET A 1 1.52 -17.35 -28.78
CA MET A 1 0.30 -18.15 -29.07
C MET A 1 0.04 -19.03 -27.84
N TRP A 2 -0.80 -18.55 -26.92
CA TRP A 2 -1.09 -19.24 -25.64
C TRP A 2 -2.47 -19.89 -25.76
N ARG A 3 -2.56 -21.22 -25.55
CA ARG A 3 -3.84 -21.98 -25.53
C ARG A 3 -4.26 -22.22 -24.09
N PRO A 4 -5.51 -22.00 -23.70
CA PRO A 4 -6.00 -22.32 -22.37
C PRO A 4 -6.38 -23.81 -22.29
N THR A 5 -5.82 -24.51 -21.32
CA THR A 5 -6.30 -25.82 -20.87
C THR A 5 -7.46 -25.63 -19.90
N SER A 6 -8.58 -26.30 -20.19
CA SER A 6 -9.75 -26.37 -19.32
C SER A 6 -9.44 -27.22 -18.07
N ALA A 7 -9.46 -26.57 -16.90
CA ALA A 7 -9.57 -27.25 -15.63
C ALA A 7 -10.78 -26.65 -14.87
N SER A 8 -11.71 -27.51 -14.50
CA SER A 8 -12.89 -27.24 -13.71
C SER A 8 -12.53 -26.60 -12.36
N ALA A 9 -13.03 -25.39 -12.12
CA ALA A 9 -12.81 -24.66 -10.89
C ALA A 9 -13.90 -25.06 -9.87
N GLU A 10 -13.53 -25.84 -8.86
CA GLU A 10 -14.24 -25.85 -7.59
C GLU A 10 -14.00 -24.52 -6.87
N THR A 11 -15.04 -23.72 -6.75
CA THR A 11 -15.05 -22.45 -6.01
C THR A 11 -15.18 -22.73 -4.53
N THR A 12 -14.06 -22.93 -3.85
CA THR A 12 -13.99 -22.76 -2.39
C THR A 12 -13.97 -21.24 -2.11
N LYS A 13 -15.10 -20.73 -1.65
CA LYS A 13 -15.23 -19.39 -1.09
C LYS A 13 -14.45 -19.32 0.22
N THR A 14 -13.19 -18.94 0.15
CA THR A 14 -12.44 -18.51 1.34
C THR A 14 -12.87 -17.06 1.64
N PRO A 15 -13.42 -16.76 2.82
CA PRO A 15 -13.73 -15.39 3.17
C PRO A 15 -12.43 -14.59 3.20
N LEU A 16 -12.42 -13.42 2.56
CA LEU A 16 -11.36 -12.42 2.69
C LEU A 16 -11.33 -11.91 4.14
N THR A 17 -10.72 -12.70 5.01
CA THR A 17 -10.35 -12.22 6.33
C THR A 17 -9.16 -11.30 6.11
N ILE A 18 -9.39 -9.98 6.22
CA ILE A 18 -8.31 -9.00 6.32
C ILE A 18 -7.60 -9.32 7.63
N CYS A 19 -6.59 -10.18 7.56
CA CYS A 19 -5.81 -10.57 8.71
C CYS A 19 -4.86 -9.42 9.06
N TRP A 20 -5.31 -8.57 9.96
CA TRP A 20 -4.50 -7.56 10.62
C TRP A 20 -3.46 -8.28 11.50
N ILE A 21 -2.26 -8.48 10.97
CA ILE A 21 -1.17 -9.08 11.73
C ILE A 21 -0.64 -8.03 12.71
N PRO A 22 -0.64 -8.32 14.02
CA PRO A 22 -0.20 -7.37 15.03
C PRO A 22 1.27 -6.98 14.84
N ILE A 23 1.56 -5.72 14.61
CA ILE A 23 2.92 -5.16 14.48
C ILE A 23 3.82 -5.52 15.69
N LYS A 24 3.26 -5.73 16.89
CA LYS A 24 4.02 -6.15 18.09
C LYS A 24 4.85 -7.44 17.90
N ARG A 25 4.48 -8.31 16.98
CA ARG A 25 5.25 -9.54 16.69
C ARG A 25 6.48 -9.26 15.82
N TRP A 26 6.64 -8.03 15.34
CA TRP A 26 7.71 -7.59 14.46
C TRP A 26 8.90 -6.97 15.20
N VAL A 27 8.72 -6.55 16.43
CA VAL A 27 9.64 -5.69 17.15
C VAL A 27 10.33 -6.41 18.34
N SER A 28 9.96 -7.64 18.67
CA SER A 28 10.36 -8.23 19.99
C SER A 28 11.51 -9.24 19.94
N SER A 29 12.25 -9.37 18.86
CA SER A 29 13.50 -10.15 18.92
C SER A 29 14.53 -9.64 17.93
N ALA A 30 15.78 -9.65 18.33
CA ALA A 30 16.95 -9.37 17.49
C ALA A 30 17.16 -10.41 16.36
N SER A 31 16.18 -11.28 16.11
CA SER A 31 16.15 -12.26 15.04
C SER A 31 15.38 -11.73 13.84
N LEU A 32 15.95 -11.84 12.67
CA LEU A 32 15.24 -11.66 11.42
C LEU A 32 13.94 -12.48 11.46
N PRO A 33 12.81 -11.95 10.92
CA PRO A 33 11.55 -12.67 10.91
C PRO A 33 11.74 -14.00 10.20
N CYS A 34 11.09 -15.06 10.69
CA CYS A 34 11.15 -16.35 10.02
C CYS A 34 10.57 -16.23 8.60
N GLY A 35 11.03 -17.08 7.67
CA GLY A 35 10.63 -17.03 6.28
C GLY A 35 9.11 -17.07 6.06
N ALA A 36 8.35 -17.73 6.96
CA ALA A 36 6.89 -17.75 6.90
C ALA A 36 6.27 -16.35 7.13
N ILE A 37 6.76 -15.61 8.12
CA ILE A 37 6.29 -14.22 8.40
C ILE A 37 6.67 -13.31 7.23
N TYR A 38 7.90 -13.42 6.72
CA TYR A 38 8.33 -12.62 5.57
C TYR A 38 7.40 -12.85 4.38
N ARG A 39 7.13 -14.11 4.04
CA ARG A 39 6.23 -14.49 2.95
C ARG A 39 4.82 -13.95 3.17
N GLN A 40 4.23 -14.16 4.34
CA GLN A 40 2.88 -13.72 4.65
C GLN A 40 2.71 -12.21 4.48
N VAL A 41 3.70 -11.42 4.89
CA VAL A 41 3.66 -9.96 4.74
C VAL A 41 3.82 -9.55 3.29
N TRP A 42 4.69 -10.21 2.56
CA TRP A 42 4.87 -9.97 1.14
C TRP A 42 3.59 -10.32 0.35
N GLU A 43 2.96 -11.46 0.66
CA GLU A 43 1.70 -11.88 0.05
C GLU A 43 0.56 -10.88 0.34
N SER A 44 0.44 -10.40 1.58
CA SER A 44 -0.64 -9.49 1.97
C SER A 44 -0.46 -8.05 1.47
N ALA A 45 0.74 -7.59 1.21
CA ALA A 45 0.99 -6.24 0.71
C ALA A 45 1.33 -6.22 -0.78
N ALA A 46 2.43 -6.86 -1.20
CA ALA A 46 2.89 -6.77 -2.58
C ALA A 46 2.04 -7.62 -3.54
N PHE A 47 1.84 -8.91 -3.22
CA PHE A 47 1.11 -9.82 -4.11
C PHE A 47 -0.38 -9.51 -4.18
N ALA A 48 -1.01 -9.19 -3.05
CA ALA A 48 -2.40 -8.73 -3.04
C ALA A 48 -2.57 -7.43 -3.84
N GLY A 49 -1.61 -6.50 -3.72
CA GLY A 49 -1.56 -5.28 -4.55
C GLY A 49 -1.48 -5.58 -6.05
N PHE A 50 -0.63 -6.55 -6.44
CA PHE A 50 -0.56 -7.02 -7.82
C PHE A 50 -1.89 -7.59 -8.31
N LEU A 51 -2.53 -8.49 -7.56
CA LEU A 51 -3.80 -9.09 -7.95
C LEU A 51 -4.90 -8.05 -8.13
N THR A 52 -5.02 -7.12 -7.18
CA THR A 52 -6.01 -6.04 -7.21
C THR A 52 -5.75 -5.07 -8.36
N GLY A 53 -4.50 -4.62 -8.50
CA GLY A 53 -4.11 -3.69 -9.55
C GLY A 53 -4.29 -4.29 -10.95
N ARG A 54 -3.93 -5.56 -11.15
CA ARG A 54 -4.14 -6.29 -12.40
C ARG A 54 -5.63 -6.35 -12.77
N GLU A 55 -6.49 -6.72 -11.82
CA GLU A 55 -7.92 -6.83 -12.09
C GLU A 55 -8.56 -5.47 -12.35
N ALA A 56 -8.18 -4.44 -11.61
CA ALA A 56 -8.60 -3.07 -11.87
C ALA A 56 -8.18 -2.61 -13.28
N ALA A 57 -6.92 -2.83 -13.65
CA ALA A 57 -6.38 -2.48 -14.97
C ALA A 57 -7.16 -3.17 -16.10
N ARG A 58 -7.44 -4.47 -15.98
CA ARG A 58 -8.23 -5.23 -16.99
C ARG A 58 -9.59 -4.60 -17.24
N ARG A 59 -10.26 -4.11 -16.19
CA ARG A 59 -11.58 -3.47 -16.30
C ARG A 59 -11.51 -2.04 -16.83
N MET A 60 -10.40 -1.35 -16.61
CA MET A 60 -10.24 0.06 -16.97
C MET A 60 -9.69 0.26 -18.37
N VAL A 61 -8.78 -0.61 -18.85
CA VAL A 61 -8.12 -0.48 -20.15
C VAL A 61 -9.13 -0.37 -21.30
N GLY A 62 -10.17 -1.20 -21.32
CA GLY A 62 -11.19 -1.16 -22.36
C GLY A 62 -12.00 0.14 -22.41
N ARG A 63 -12.02 0.91 -21.30
CA ARG A 63 -12.71 2.21 -21.22
C ARG A 63 -11.76 3.40 -21.49
N GLY A 64 -10.45 3.16 -21.53
CA GLY A 64 -9.43 4.19 -21.70
C GLY A 64 -9.38 5.23 -20.59
N ARG A 65 -9.90 4.90 -19.39
CA ARG A 65 -9.94 5.80 -18.24
C ARG A 65 -10.04 5.03 -16.93
N GLY A 66 -9.43 5.56 -15.89
CA GLY A 66 -9.47 5.03 -14.52
C GLY A 66 -8.29 5.52 -13.69
N THR A 67 -8.38 5.30 -12.39
CA THR A 67 -7.31 5.62 -11.44
C THR A 67 -7.07 4.43 -10.53
N VAL A 68 -5.82 4.07 -10.35
CA VAL A 68 -5.36 3.06 -9.38
C VAL A 68 -4.35 3.71 -8.48
N ILE A 69 -4.63 3.77 -7.18
CA ILE A 69 -3.72 4.36 -6.21
C ILE A 69 -3.26 3.28 -5.23
N PHE A 70 -1.96 3.08 -5.13
CA PHE A 70 -1.36 2.17 -4.16
C PHE A 70 -0.94 2.95 -2.91
N THR A 71 -1.34 2.43 -1.75
CA THR A 71 -0.96 3.01 -0.46
C THR A 71 0.40 2.49 -0.02
N GLY A 72 1.36 3.39 -0.02
CA GLY A 72 2.69 3.18 0.53
C GLY A 72 2.76 3.51 2.02
N ALA A 73 3.97 3.53 2.52
CA ALA A 73 4.34 3.91 3.88
C ALA A 73 5.80 4.37 3.86
N THR A 74 6.33 4.91 4.98
CA THR A 74 7.77 5.12 5.18
C THR A 74 8.60 3.93 4.67
N ALA A 75 8.10 2.73 4.96
CA ALA A 75 8.72 1.46 4.56
C ALA A 75 8.74 1.21 3.03
N SER A 76 8.11 2.06 2.21
CA SER A 76 8.19 2.00 0.75
C SER A 76 9.48 2.61 0.19
N VAL A 77 10.15 3.46 0.98
CA VAL A 77 11.31 4.26 0.54
C VAL A 77 12.53 4.06 1.44
N ARG A 78 12.35 3.59 2.67
CA ARG A 78 13.45 3.30 3.57
C ARG A 78 13.18 2.08 4.45
N GLY A 79 14.21 1.29 4.71
CA GLY A 79 14.18 0.22 5.71
C GLY A 79 14.52 0.72 7.10
N GLY A 80 14.26 -0.10 8.11
CA GLY A 80 14.64 0.19 9.49
C GLY A 80 14.80 -1.10 10.29
N PRO A 81 15.47 -1.04 11.46
CA PRO A 81 15.60 -2.20 12.34
C PRO A 81 14.22 -2.78 12.67
N GLY A 82 14.05 -4.11 12.54
CA GLY A 82 12.79 -4.81 12.80
C GLY A 82 11.73 -4.72 11.69
N PHE A 83 11.97 -3.97 10.60
CA PHE A 83 10.99 -3.75 9.52
C PHE A 83 11.31 -4.48 8.22
N ALA A 84 12.28 -5.41 8.20
CA ALA A 84 12.76 -6.06 6.97
C ALA A 84 11.63 -6.63 6.09
N SER A 85 10.68 -7.37 6.66
CA SER A 85 9.56 -7.96 5.90
C SER A 85 8.62 -6.87 5.36
N PHE A 86 8.27 -5.89 6.21
CA PHE A 86 7.36 -4.81 5.83
C PHE A 86 7.99 -3.90 4.78
N ALA A 87 9.25 -3.50 4.98
CA ALA A 87 9.97 -2.68 4.01
C ALA A 87 10.15 -3.42 2.69
N GLY A 88 10.54 -4.69 2.70
CA GLY A 88 10.65 -5.50 1.48
C GLY A 88 9.33 -5.57 0.70
N ALA A 89 8.22 -5.79 1.40
CA ALA A 89 6.90 -5.85 0.76
C ALA A 89 6.43 -4.48 0.23
N LYS A 90 6.67 -3.40 0.96
CA LYS A 90 6.26 -2.04 0.55
C LYS A 90 7.13 -1.47 -0.58
N HIS A 91 8.43 -1.78 -0.61
CA HIS A 91 9.28 -1.48 -1.76
C HIS A 91 8.82 -2.24 -3.02
N ALA A 92 8.48 -3.52 -2.88
CA ALA A 92 7.93 -4.31 -3.98
C ALA A 92 6.60 -3.73 -4.51
N LEU A 93 5.71 -3.28 -3.62
CA LEU A 93 4.46 -2.61 -4.01
C LEU A 93 4.73 -1.31 -4.76
N ARG A 94 5.69 -0.51 -4.31
CA ARG A 94 6.11 0.73 -4.99
C ARG A 94 6.65 0.45 -6.39
N ALA A 95 7.53 -0.56 -6.52
CA ALA A 95 8.08 -0.98 -7.82
C ALA A 95 6.98 -1.47 -8.78
N LEU A 96 5.99 -2.21 -8.27
CA LEU A 96 4.79 -2.60 -9.01
C LEU A 96 4.03 -1.36 -9.52
N ALA A 97 3.74 -0.40 -8.64
CA ALA A 97 3.06 0.84 -9.01
C ALA A 97 3.80 1.60 -10.12
N GLN A 98 5.14 1.70 -10.03
CA GLN A 98 5.98 2.32 -11.07
C GLN A 98 5.86 1.63 -12.42
N SER A 99 5.89 0.30 -12.44
CA SER A 99 5.75 -0.47 -13.68
C SER A 99 4.36 -0.30 -14.30
N MET A 100 3.33 -0.39 -13.46
CA MET A 100 1.94 -0.20 -13.91
C MET A 100 1.69 1.22 -14.42
N ALA A 101 2.26 2.26 -13.78
CA ALA A 101 2.12 3.64 -14.23
C ALA A 101 2.66 3.83 -15.66
N ARG A 102 3.84 3.26 -15.94
CA ARG A 102 4.47 3.34 -17.27
C ARG A 102 3.69 2.56 -18.33
N GLU A 103 3.16 1.40 -17.97
CA GLU A 103 2.42 0.55 -18.91
C GLU A 103 1.01 1.06 -19.19
N LEU A 104 0.33 1.60 -18.18
CA LEU A 104 -1.10 1.93 -18.24
C LEU A 104 -1.35 3.41 -18.51
N GLY A 105 -0.40 4.30 -18.23
CA GLY A 105 -0.50 5.72 -18.53
C GLY A 105 -0.84 6.01 -19.99
N PRO A 106 -0.13 5.44 -20.98
CA PRO A 106 -0.47 5.58 -22.40
C PRO A 106 -1.86 5.06 -22.77
N LYS A 107 -2.43 4.16 -21.95
CA LYS A 107 -3.78 3.61 -22.10
C LYS A 107 -4.86 4.45 -21.38
N GLY A 108 -4.48 5.62 -20.86
CA GLY A 108 -5.39 6.55 -20.20
C GLY A 108 -5.75 6.20 -18.75
N ILE A 109 -4.95 5.38 -18.07
CA ILE A 109 -5.17 5.01 -16.68
C ILE A 109 -4.10 5.66 -15.81
N HIS A 110 -4.56 6.48 -14.86
CA HIS A 110 -3.69 7.10 -13.87
C HIS A 110 -3.32 6.09 -12.79
N VAL A 111 -2.05 5.78 -12.63
CA VAL A 111 -1.55 4.94 -11.53
C VAL A 111 -0.68 5.79 -10.62
N GLY A 112 -1.08 5.89 -9.36
CA GLY A 112 -0.37 6.65 -8.33
C GLY A 112 0.10 5.78 -7.16
N HIS A 113 1.06 6.32 -6.41
CA HIS A 113 1.56 5.75 -5.17
C HIS A 113 1.61 6.84 -4.10
N ILE A 114 0.87 6.66 -3.01
CA ILE A 114 0.85 7.62 -1.91
C ILE A 114 1.58 7.03 -0.71
N ILE A 115 2.67 7.68 -0.31
CA ILE A 115 3.44 7.33 0.89
C ILE A 115 2.76 7.99 2.08
N VAL A 116 2.15 7.20 2.96
CA VAL A 116 1.62 7.68 4.24
C VAL A 116 2.74 7.51 5.28
N ASP A 117 3.49 8.58 5.49
CA ASP A 117 4.66 8.59 6.39
C ASP A 117 4.30 9.19 7.75
N GLY A 118 3.76 8.35 8.60
CA GLY A 118 3.34 8.70 9.96
C GLY A 118 2.23 7.81 10.48
N MET A 119 1.85 8.03 11.73
CA MET A 119 0.73 7.32 12.36
C MET A 119 -0.60 7.97 11.96
N ILE A 120 -1.53 7.15 11.46
CA ILE A 120 -2.87 7.61 11.12
C ILE A 120 -3.70 7.74 12.39
N ASP A 121 -4.37 8.86 12.58
CA ASP A 121 -5.23 9.14 13.72
C ASP A 121 -6.53 8.35 13.62
N SER A 122 -6.53 7.17 14.20
CA SER A 122 -7.70 6.29 14.27
C SER A 122 -7.74 5.57 15.62
N ASP A 123 -8.94 5.20 16.06
CA ASP A 123 -9.16 4.44 17.30
C ASP A 123 -8.34 3.14 17.31
N ALA A 124 -8.25 2.47 16.18
CA ALA A 124 -7.47 1.25 16.04
C ALA A 124 -5.97 1.48 16.29
N VAL A 125 -5.41 2.59 15.80
CA VAL A 125 -4.00 2.94 16.02
C VAL A 125 -3.77 3.39 17.45
N ARG A 126 -4.64 4.24 18.00
CA ARG A 126 -4.58 4.71 19.39
C ARG A 126 -4.66 3.56 20.39
N SER A 127 -5.62 2.64 20.19
CA SER A 127 -5.77 1.45 21.04
C SER A 127 -4.59 0.49 20.96
N LYS A 128 -3.99 0.37 19.78
CA LYS A 128 -2.89 -0.57 19.54
C LYS A 128 -1.54 -0.05 20.01
N PHE A 129 -1.33 1.26 19.99
CA PHE A 129 -0.07 1.92 20.33
C PHE A 129 -0.27 3.09 21.29
N PRO A 130 -0.92 2.89 22.46
CA PRO A 130 -1.32 3.99 23.34
C PRO A 130 -0.13 4.84 23.81
N GLU A 131 0.96 4.20 24.21
CA GLU A 131 2.17 4.90 24.67
C GLU A 131 2.84 5.72 23.55
N LYS A 132 2.90 5.14 22.33
CA LYS A 132 3.50 5.84 21.18
C LYS A 132 2.65 7.02 20.74
N THR A 133 1.34 6.85 20.68
CA THR A 133 0.43 7.93 20.26
C THR A 133 0.37 9.05 21.29
N ALA A 134 0.44 8.72 22.60
CA ALA A 134 0.50 9.71 23.66
C ALA A 134 1.83 10.51 23.71
N ALA A 135 2.91 9.93 23.22
CA ALA A 135 4.22 10.58 23.14
C ALA A 135 4.40 11.50 21.93
N LEU A 136 3.47 11.45 20.95
CA LEU A 136 3.54 12.34 19.79
C LEU A 136 3.16 13.78 20.18
N PRO A 137 3.81 14.77 19.57
CA PRO A 137 3.40 16.16 19.74
C PRO A 137 2.02 16.42 19.11
N VAL A 138 1.43 17.55 19.45
CA VAL A 138 0.19 18.01 18.78
C VAL A 138 0.43 18.11 17.29
N GLY A 139 -0.48 17.52 16.50
CA GLY A 139 -0.31 17.42 15.03
C GLY A 139 0.66 16.31 14.58
N GLY A 140 1.12 15.43 15.48
CA GLY A 140 2.02 14.32 15.15
C GLY A 140 1.35 13.09 14.53
N MET A 141 0.03 13.12 14.32
CA MET A 141 -0.72 12.08 13.62
C MET A 141 -1.39 12.63 12.38
N LEU A 142 -1.50 11.79 11.34
CA LEU A 142 -2.21 12.11 10.10
C LEU A 142 -3.72 11.95 10.29
N ASN A 143 -4.48 13.01 10.01
CA ASN A 143 -5.94 12.94 10.00
C ASN A 143 -6.40 12.13 8.78
N PRO A 144 -7.28 11.11 8.96
CA PRO A 144 -7.81 10.31 7.86
C PRO A 144 -8.51 11.11 6.77
N ASP A 145 -9.23 12.17 7.11
CA ASP A 145 -9.95 13.01 6.15
C ASP A 145 -8.96 13.77 5.25
N HIS A 146 -7.88 14.32 5.82
CA HIS A 146 -6.84 14.98 5.03
C HIS A 146 -6.09 14.00 4.12
N ILE A 147 -5.92 12.74 4.56
CA ILE A 147 -5.40 11.67 3.68
C ILE A 147 -6.38 11.45 2.53
N ALA A 148 -7.68 11.32 2.80
CA ALA A 148 -8.71 11.11 1.79
C ALA A 148 -8.74 12.25 0.77
N ASP A 149 -8.60 13.52 1.21
CA ASP A 149 -8.51 14.68 0.34
C ASP A 149 -7.31 14.60 -0.62
N ALA A 150 -6.16 14.12 -0.14
CA ALA A 150 -4.99 13.92 -0.98
C ALA A 150 -5.21 12.82 -2.05
N TYR A 151 -5.91 11.74 -1.69
CA TYR A 151 -6.29 10.69 -2.64
C TYR A 151 -7.26 11.21 -3.70
N TRP A 152 -8.25 11.98 -3.27
CA TRP A 152 -9.18 12.63 -4.19
C TRP A 152 -8.49 13.63 -5.10
N GLY A 153 -7.59 14.45 -4.55
CA GLY A 153 -6.78 15.40 -5.31
C GLY A 153 -5.95 14.70 -6.40
N MET A 154 -5.32 13.58 -6.09
CA MET A 154 -4.58 12.79 -7.07
C MET A 154 -5.52 12.20 -8.14
N HIS A 155 -6.69 11.69 -7.74
CA HIS A 155 -7.68 11.15 -8.68
C HIS A 155 -8.20 12.19 -9.65
N ALA A 156 -8.42 13.42 -9.20
CA ALA A 156 -9.03 14.50 -9.97
C ALA A 156 -8.06 15.22 -10.93
N GLN A 157 -6.78 14.84 -10.95
CA GLN A 157 -5.78 15.49 -11.80
C GLN A 157 -6.08 15.34 -13.30
N PRO A 158 -5.83 16.39 -14.10
CA PRO A 158 -5.93 16.32 -15.54
C PRO A 158 -4.85 15.41 -16.13
N ARG A 159 -5.11 14.87 -17.32
CA ARG A 159 -4.24 13.85 -17.95
C ARG A 159 -2.84 14.33 -18.31
N ASP A 160 -2.65 15.59 -18.50
CA ASP A 160 -1.38 16.23 -18.85
C ASP A 160 -0.50 16.56 -17.63
N ALA A 161 -1.05 16.34 -16.41
CA ALA A 161 -0.36 16.66 -15.16
C ALA A 161 -0.60 15.60 -14.05
N TRP A 162 -0.42 14.34 -14.35
CA TRP A 162 -0.56 13.26 -13.38
C TRP A 162 0.65 13.14 -12.44
N THR A 163 0.39 13.15 -11.15
CA THR A 163 1.38 12.82 -10.12
C THR A 163 1.49 11.30 -9.99
N PHE A 164 2.71 10.79 -10.11
CA PHE A 164 2.96 9.37 -9.83
C PHE A 164 3.10 9.09 -8.34
N GLU A 165 3.86 9.89 -7.61
CA GLU A 165 4.15 9.64 -6.19
C GLU A 165 3.95 10.89 -5.36
N MET A 166 3.31 10.72 -4.21
CA MET A 166 3.05 11.78 -3.22
C MET A 166 3.42 11.26 -1.83
N ASP A 167 4.04 12.11 -1.03
CA ASP A 167 4.43 11.83 0.35
C ASP A 167 3.58 12.67 1.29
N LEU A 168 2.86 12.00 2.20
CA LEU A 168 2.02 12.62 3.22
C LEU A 168 2.63 12.36 4.58
N ARG A 169 2.95 13.42 5.31
CA ARG A 169 3.52 13.32 6.65
C ARG A 169 3.06 14.47 7.55
N PRO A 170 3.03 14.27 8.87
CA PRO A 170 2.86 15.38 9.80
C PRO A 170 4.02 16.38 9.67
N SER A 171 3.75 17.67 9.81
CA SER A 171 4.78 18.73 9.71
C SER A 171 5.88 18.61 10.78
N VAL A 172 5.61 17.89 11.85
CA VAL A 172 6.52 17.63 12.97
C VAL A 172 7.34 16.34 12.81
N GLU A 173 7.10 15.57 11.74
CA GLU A 173 7.87 14.35 11.46
C GLU A 173 9.30 14.71 11.08
N GLN A 174 10.28 13.98 11.64
CA GLN A 174 11.70 14.17 11.34
C GLN A 174 12.12 13.24 10.19
N TRP A 175 12.90 13.81 9.29
CA TRP A 175 13.40 13.10 8.10
C TRP A 175 14.55 12.14 8.44
#